data_9fa934678f835fffd9e62c308ac9fa85
#
_entry.id   9fa934678f835fffd9e62c308ac9fa85
#
_cell.length_a   1.000
_cell.length_b   1.000
_cell.length_c   1.000
_cell.angle_alpha   90.00
_cell.angle_beta   90.00
_cell.angle_gamma   90.00
#
_symmetry.space_group_name_H-M   'P 1'
#
loop_
_entity.id
_entity.type
_entity.pdbx_description
1 polymer ?
#
loop_
_entity_poly.entity_id
_entity_poly.type
_entity_poly.pdbx_seq_one_letter_code
_entity_poly.pdbx_strand_id
1 'polypeptide(L)'
;AARSTLRVPTSVNNAAVLDWSAYAGKRRQLPWFVLSALLLAHHGVPILLHGLAARADGRLYLRRTMTALQIPEQPSLEACIPTLQQRGFAFITLDTLSPPLSRLLKLREMLGLRSPLHSAVRMLNPLNAPYSFHGIFHPGYDSRHQQAAVLMGQLHLAVLKGDGGEAERNPDLPSDVYYTHEGETSVEHWPALFTQRHL
;
A
#
# COMPACT_ATOMS: atom_id res chain seq x y z
N ALA A 1 0.39 -18.46 2.13
CA ALA A 1 -0.87 -18.57 2.91
C ALA A 1 -1.81 -17.36 2.69
N ALA A 2 -1.39 -16.09 2.94
CA ALA A 2 -2.31 -14.95 2.78
C ALA A 2 -2.75 -14.73 1.32
N ARG A 3 -1.83 -14.85 0.35
CA ARG A 3 -2.17 -14.77 -1.10
C ARG A 3 -3.08 -15.91 -1.57
N SER A 4 -2.95 -17.10 -1.00
CA SER A 4 -3.79 -18.25 -1.38
C SER A 4 -5.26 -18.09 -0.99
N THR A 5 -5.58 -17.12 -0.14
CA THR A 5 -6.98 -16.77 0.20
C THR A 5 -7.61 -15.79 -0.79
N LEU A 6 -6.80 -15.20 -1.69
CA LEU A 6 -7.29 -14.32 -2.74
C LEU A 6 -7.68 -15.16 -3.96
N ARG A 7 -8.89 -14.94 -4.46
CA ARG A 7 -9.27 -15.42 -5.79
C ARG A 7 -8.68 -14.45 -6.82
N VAL A 8 -7.49 -14.76 -7.33
CA VAL A 8 -6.87 -13.98 -8.41
C VAL A 8 -7.39 -14.54 -9.73
N PRO A 9 -8.06 -13.70 -10.54
CA PRO A 9 -8.51 -14.13 -11.86
C PRO A 9 -7.32 -14.52 -12.75
N THR A 10 -7.43 -15.61 -13.48
CA THR A 10 -6.35 -16.13 -14.36
C THR A 10 -6.01 -15.22 -15.54
N SER A 11 -6.87 -14.24 -15.85
CA SER A 11 -6.73 -13.32 -16.99
C SER A 11 -6.05 -11.98 -16.66
N VAL A 12 -5.44 -11.82 -15.49
CA VAL A 12 -5.12 -10.51 -14.89
C VAL A 12 -3.65 -10.10 -15.01
N ASN A 13 -2.84 -10.86 -15.72
CA ASN A 13 -1.44 -10.46 -15.91
C ASN A 13 -1.38 -9.06 -16.56
N ASN A 14 -0.79 -8.09 -15.83
CA ASN A 14 -0.47 -6.72 -16.26
C ASN A 14 -1.60 -5.68 -16.27
N ALA A 15 -2.72 -5.86 -15.58
CA ALA A 15 -3.73 -4.80 -15.45
C ALA A 15 -3.23 -3.64 -14.56
N ALA A 16 -2.44 -3.92 -13.52
CA ALA A 16 -1.78 -2.92 -12.69
C ALA A 16 -0.27 -2.98 -12.91
N VAL A 17 0.38 -1.82 -12.94
CA VAL A 17 1.84 -1.69 -12.96
C VAL A 17 2.36 -1.51 -11.55
N LEU A 18 1.67 -0.74 -10.71
CA LEU A 18 2.06 -0.47 -9.34
C LEU A 18 0.99 -0.93 -8.34
N ASP A 19 1.41 -1.79 -7.42
CA ASP A 19 0.67 -2.16 -6.22
C ASP A 19 1.00 -1.18 -5.09
N TRP A 20 0.00 -0.46 -4.57
CA TRP A 20 0.21 0.49 -3.48
C TRP A 20 -0.63 0.11 -2.27
N SER A 21 0.04 -0.31 -1.21
CA SER A 21 -0.61 -0.77 0.01
C SER A 21 -0.77 0.35 1.04
N ALA A 22 -1.99 0.55 1.59
CA ALA A 22 -2.31 1.59 2.56
C ALA A 22 -3.11 1.05 3.75
N TYR A 23 -2.41 0.62 4.79
CA TYR A 23 -2.98 -0.09 5.95
C TYR A 23 -2.78 0.60 7.30
N ALA A 24 -2.11 1.73 7.34
CA ALA A 24 -1.78 2.40 8.59
C ALA A 24 -2.78 3.49 8.99
N GLY A 25 -3.34 4.19 8.01
CA GLY A 25 -4.16 5.38 8.21
C GLY A 25 -3.38 6.59 8.73
N LYS A 26 -3.81 7.78 8.39
CA LYS A 26 -3.18 9.04 8.80
C LYS A 26 -3.85 9.59 10.06
N ARG A 27 -3.06 10.12 10.99
CA ARG A 27 -3.58 10.64 12.27
C ARG A 27 -3.66 12.15 12.35
N ARG A 28 -2.65 12.83 11.84
CA ARG A 28 -2.48 14.28 11.98
C ARG A 28 -2.48 15.04 10.66
N GLN A 29 -2.31 14.34 9.57
CA GLN A 29 -2.18 14.89 8.23
C GLN A 29 -3.15 14.21 7.27
N LEU A 30 -3.43 14.85 6.15
CA LEU A 30 -4.13 14.24 5.03
C LEU A 30 -3.25 13.18 4.36
N PRO A 31 -3.82 12.17 3.70
CA PRO A 31 -3.07 11.15 2.97
C PRO A 31 -2.61 11.69 1.61
N TRP A 32 -1.58 12.52 1.61
CA TRP A 32 -1.04 13.16 0.40
C TRP A 32 -0.55 12.14 -0.63
N PHE A 33 -0.13 10.95 -0.19
CA PHE A 33 0.26 9.86 -1.08
C PHE A 33 -0.85 9.48 -2.08
N VAL A 34 -2.11 9.73 -1.76
CA VAL A 34 -3.24 9.48 -2.67
C VAL A 34 -3.14 10.40 -3.89
N LEU A 35 -2.80 11.67 -3.69
CA LEU A 35 -2.61 12.60 -4.80
C LEU A 35 -1.40 12.21 -5.66
N SER A 36 -0.32 11.74 -5.03
CA SER A 36 0.85 11.20 -5.75
C SER A 36 0.47 9.99 -6.60
N ALA A 37 -0.33 9.07 -6.05
CA ALA A 37 -0.83 7.91 -6.80
C ALA A 37 -1.72 8.32 -7.98
N LEU A 38 -2.62 9.29 -7.79
CA LEU A 38 -3.47 9.80 -8.86
C LEU A 38 -2.65 10.51 -9.95
N LEU A 39 -1.62 11.27 -9.56
CA LEU A 39 -0.72 11.93 -10.51
C LEU A 39 0.05 10.91 -11.36
N LEU A 40 0.60 9.86 -10.76
CA LEU A 40 1.26 8.77 -11.47
C LEU A 40 0.30 8.05 -12.42
N ALA A 41 -0.92 7.77 -11.97
CA ALA A 41 -1.95 7.16 -12.80
C ALA A 41 -2.30 8.04 -14.01
N HIS A 42 -2.42 9.35 -13.82
CA HIS A 42 -2.64 10.31 -14.88
C HIS A 42 -1.49 10.32 -15.93
N HIS A 43 -0.27 10.04 -15.48
CA HIS A 43 0.92 9.91 -16.34
C HIS A 43 1.14 8.49 -16.89
N GLY A 44 0.15 7.63 -16.86
CA GLY A 44 0.19 6.33 -17.54
C GLY A 44 0.80 5.19 -16.71
N VAL A 45 0.85 5.32 -15.38
CA VAL A 45 1.23 4.24 -14.47
C VAL A 45 -0.04 3.68 -13.82
N PRO A 46 -0.61 2.56 -14.29
CA PRO A 46 -1.80 1.98 -13.68
C PRO A 46 -1.55 1.51 -12.25
N ILE A 47 -2.32 2.04 -11.29
CA ILE A 47 -2.14 1.81 -9.86
C ILE A 47 -3.34 1.11 -9.26
N LEU A 48 -3.12 -0.03 -8.61
CA LEU A 48 -4.06 -0.59 -7.66
C LEU A 48 -3.74 -0.10 -6.26
N LEU A 49 -4.58 0.76 -5.70
CA LEU A 49 -4.53 1.15 -4.31
C LEU A 49 -5.41 0.21 -3.48
N HIS A 50 -4.83 -0.46 -2.49
CA HIS A 50 -5.59 -1.31 -1.60
C HIS A 50 -5.24 -1.07 -0.13
N GLY A 51 -6.20 -1.30 0.79
CA GLY A 51 -5.94 -1.04 2.20
C GLY A 51 -7.14 -1.18 3.10
N LEU A 52 -7.07 -0.59 4.30
CA LEU A 52 -8.17 -0.60 5.24
C LEU A 52 -9.21 0.46 4.88
N ALA A 53 -10.49 0.07 4.97
CA ALA A 53 -11.62 0.98 4.73
C ALA A 53 -11.73 2.05 5.81
N ALA A 54 -11.82 1.61 7.06
CA ALA A 54 -11.96 2.45 8.25
C ALA A 54 -11.61 1.66 9.52
N ARG A 55 -11.35 2.37 10.61
CA ARG A 55 -11.22 1.83 11.98
C ARG A 55 -11.71 2.85 12.99
N ALA A 56 -12.07 2.39 14.17
CA ALA A 56 -12.52 3.23 15.29
C ALA A 56 -11.36 3.83 16.13
N ASP A 57 -10.21 4.10 15.51
CA ASP A 57 -8.99 4.58 16.19
C ASP A 57 -8.69 6.07 15.93
N GLY A 58 -9.65 6.79 15.36
CA GLY A 58 -9.53 8.22 15.07
C GLY A 58 -8.58 8.57 13.91
N ARG A 59 -8.16 7.56 13.13
CA ARG A 59 -7.32 7.78 11.95
C ARG A 59 -8.15 7.97 10.69
N LEU A 60 -7.58 8.69 9.73
CA LEU A 60 -8.14 8.83 8.39
C LEU A 60 -7.65 7.66 7.51
N TYR A 61 -8.59 6.81 7.13
CA TYR A 61 -8.37 5.67 6.24
C TYR A 61 -8.91 5.94 4.84
N LEU A 62 -8.62 5.03 3.91
CA LEU A 62 -8.87 5.20 2.49
C LEU A 62 -10.31 5.53 2.12
N ARG A 63 -11.31 4.83 2.70
CA ARG A 63 -12.72 5.02 2.30
C ARG A 63 -13.16 6.47 2.39
N ARG A 64 -12.86 7.15 3.51
CA ARG A 64 -13.24 8.55 3.70
C ARG A 64 -12.55 9.48 2.70
N THR A 65 -11.28 9.23 2.41
CA THR A 65 -10.50 9.99 1.43
C THR A 65 -11.05 9.79 0.02
N MET A 66 -11.28 8.54 -0.38
CA MET A 66 -11.81 8.21 -1.70
C MET A 66 -13.22 8.76 -1.92
N THR A 67 -14.08 8.71 -0.88
CA THR A 67 -15.40 9.34 -0.93
C THR A 67 -15.30 10.86 -1.15
N ALA A 68 -14.41 11.54 -0.45
CA ALA A 68 -14.20 12.98 -0.63
C ALA A 68 -13.68 13.34 -2.03
N LEU A 69 -12.90 12.46 -2.64
CA LEU A 69 -12.39 12.60 -4.03
C LEU A 69 -13.36 12.06 -5.08
N GLN A 70 -14.54 11.56 -4.68
CA GLN A 70 -15.55 10.95 -5.57
C GLN A 70 -15.00 9.74 -6.37
N ILE A 71 -14.06 9.00 -5.76
CA ILE A 71 -13.49 7.80 -6.34
C ILE A 71 -14.20 6.59 -5.74
N PRO A 72 -14.96 5.80 -6.54
CA PRO A 72 -15.71 4.67 -6.03
C PRO A 72 -14.79 3.51 -5.65
N GLU A 73 -15.13 2.85 -4.53
CA GLU A 73 -14.54 1.55 -4.18
C GLU A 73 -15.00 0.50 -5.19
N GLN A 74 -14.07 -0.32 -5.66
CA GLN A 74 -14.42 -1.42 -6.56
C GLN A 74 -15.08 -2.57 -5.79
N PRO A 75 -16.15 -3.16 -6.35
CA PRO A 75 -16.92 -4.21 -5.68
C PRO A 75 -16.20 -5.57 -5.66
N SER A 76 -15.18 -5.76 -6.47
CA SER A 76 -14.35 -6.96 -6.50
C SER A 76 -12.99 -6.67 -7.16
N LEU A 77 -12.06 -7.64 -7.05
CA LEU A 77 -10.76 -7.55 -7.71
C LEU A 77 -10.91 -7.58 -9.25
N GLU A 78 -11.85 -8.34 -9.75
CA GLU A 78 -12.18 -8.41 -11.19
C GLU A 78 -12.66 -7.05 -11.72
N ALA A 79 -13.46 -6.33 -10.93
CA ALA A 79 -13.94 -5.00 -11.31
C ALA A 79 -12.83 -3.93 -11.32
N CYS A 80 -11.70 -4.18 -10.63
CA CYS A 80 -10.54 -3.30 -10.72
C CYS A 80 -9.93 -3.27 -12.13
N ILE A 81 -9.97 -4.39 -12.87
CA ILE A 81 -9.28 -4.54 -14.16
C ILE A 81 -9.76 -3.53 -15.20
N PRO A 82 -11.05 -3.50 -15.59
CA PRO A 82 -11.54 -2.53 -16.54
C PRO A 82 -11.37 -1.08 -16.06
N THR A 83 -11.46 -0.86 -14.73
CA THR A 83 -11.23 0.47 -14.16
C THR A 83 -9.79 0.91 -14.31
N LEU A 84 -8.82 0.03 -14.11
CA LEU A 84 -7.39 0.30 -14.34
C LEU A 84 -7.10 0.58 -15.79
N GLN A 85 -7.68 -0.20 -16.71
CA GLN A 85 -7.49 -0.01 -18.15
C GLN A 85 -8.05 1.33 -18.64
N GLN A 86 -9.18 1.78 -18.08
CA GLN A 86 -9.86 3.01 -18.54
C GLN A 86 -9.33 4.27 -17.84
N ARG A 87 -8.99 4.18 -16.56
CA ARG A 87 -8.69 5.33 -15.68
C ARG A 87 -7.28 5.34 -15.12
N GLY A 88 -6.51 4.26 -15.28
CA GLY A 88 -5.19 4.10 -14.70
C GLY A 88 -5.17 3.96 -13.16
N PHE A 89 -6.31 4.05 -12.49
CA PHE A 89 -6.40 4.00 -11.02
C PHE A 89 -7.63 3.23 -10.57
N ALA A 90 -7.43 2.28 -9.65
CA ALA A 90 -8.51 1.58 -8.97
C ALA A 90 -8.25 1.49 -7.47
N PHE A 91 -9.32 1.53 -6.69
CA PHE A 91 -9.29 1.42 -5.24
C PHE A 91 -10.17 0.28 -4.75
N ILE A 92 -9.62 -0.56 -3.87
CA ILE A 92 -10.34 -1.66 -3.23
C ILE A 92 -9.95 -1.78 -1.76
N THR A 93 -10.92 -2.05 -0.88
CA THR A 93 -10.60 -2.26 0.53
C THR A 93 -10.31 -3.72 0.85
N LEU A 94 -9.62 -3.98 1.96
CA LEU A 94 -9.37 -5.34 2.42
C LEU A 94 -10.67 -6.07 2.77
N ASP A 95 -11.71 -5.33 3.21
CA ASP A 95 -13.03 -5.91 3.51
C ASP A 95 -13.64 -6.56 2.26
N THR A 96 -13.46 -5.94 1.11
CA THR A 96 -13.90 -6.45 -0.20
C THR A 96 -12.92 -7.46 -0.78
N LEU A 97 -11.62 -7.16 -0.71
CA LEU A 97 -10.56 -7.98 -1.29
C LEU A 97 -10.43 -9.36 -0.60
N SER A 98 -10.48 -9.38 0.73
CA SER A 98 -10.39 -10.61 1.53
C SER A 98 -11.11 -10.45 2.88
N PRO A 99 -12.43 -10.70 2.94
CA PRO A 99 -13.18 -10.64 4.18
C PRO A 99 -12.60 -11.48 5.33
N PRO A 100 -12.00 -12.67 5.09
CA PRO A 100 -11.35 -13.42 6.16
C PRO A 100 -10.15 -12.70 6.77
N LEU A 101 -9.26 -12.12 5.94
CA LEU A 101 -8.11 -11.36 6.43
C LEU A 101 -8.54 -10.08 7.15
N SER A 102 -9.58 -9.41 6.64
CA SER A 102 -10.14 -8.24 7.31
C SER A 102 -10.66 -8.58 8.72
N ARG A 103 -11.40 -9.68 8.87
CA ARG A 103 -11.85 -10.17 10.19
C ARG A 103 -10.70 -10.46 11.13
N LEU A 104 -9.63 -11.11 10.66
CA LEU A 104 -8.44 -11.40 11.46
C LEU A 104 -7.74 -10.11 11.92
N LEU A 105 -7.67 -9.08 11.07
CA LEU A 105 -7.10 -7.79 11.48
C LEU A 105 -7.95 -7.07 12.52
N LYS A 106 -9.28 -7.25 12.51
CA LYS A 106 -10.21 -6.67 13.49
C LYS A 106 -10.04 -7.27 14.90
N LEU A 107 -9.47 -8.49 15.02
CA LEU A 107 -9.15 -9.08 16.32
C LEU A 107 -8.21 -8.19 17.17
N ARG A 108 -7.45 -7.30 16.53
CA ARG A 108 -6.67 -6.31 17.27
C ARG A 108 -7.51 -5.46 18.22
N GLU A 109 -8.74 -5.14 17.87
CA GLU A 109 -9.64 -4.34 18.70
C GLU A 109 -10.00 -5.06 20.00
N MET A 110 -10.10 -6.41 19.93
CA MET A 110 -10.36 -7.26 21.10
C MET A 110 -9.09 -7.57 21.89
N LEU A 111 -7.97 -7.82 21.21
CA LEU A 111 -6.73 -8.29 21.84
C LEU A 111 -5.80 -7.16 22.26
N GLY A 112 -6.04 -5.92 21.85
CA GLY A 112 -5.17 -4.76 22.11
C GLY A 112 -3.81 -4.81 21.41
N LEU A 113 -3.48 -5.89 20.73
CA LEU A 113 -2.17 -6.15 20.13
C LEU A 113 -2.21 -6.18 18.60
N ARG A 114 -1.15 -5.67 17.96
CA ARG A 114 -0.93 -5.85 16.53
C ARG A 114 -0.38 -7.25 16.27
N SER A 115 -0.97 -7.96 15.31
CA SER A 115 -0.46 -9.24 14.83
C SER A 115 0.49 -9.06 13.64
N PRO A 116 1.35 -10.04 13.30
CA PRO A 116 2.15 -10.05 12.09
C PRO A 116 1.34 -9.86 10.79
N LEU A 117 0.04 -10.16 10.83
CA LEU A 117 -0.86 -9.96 9.69
C LEU A 117 -0.90 -8.50 9.22
N HIS A 118 -0.70 -7.53 10.12
CA HIS A 118 -0.65 -6.11 9.75
C HIS A 118 0.53 -5.77 8.81
N SER A 119 1.61 -6.56 8.86
CA SER A 119 2.71 -6.47 7.90
C SER A 119 2.42 -7.31 6.65
N ALA A 120 1.93 -8.54 6.83
CA ALA A 120 1.65 -9.45 5.73
C ALA A 120 0.64 -8.92 4.70
N VAL A 121 -0.40 -8.20 5.15
CA VAL A 121 -1.42 -7.64 4.23
C VAL A 121 -0.86 -6.57 3.29
N ARG A 122 0.24 -5.90 3.66
CA ARG A 122 0.92 -4.94 2.78
C ARG A 122 1.59 -5.61 1.59
N MET A 123 1.87 -6.90 1.71
CA MET A 123 2.58 -7.69 0.71
C MET A 123 1.63 -8.54 -0.16
N LEU A 124 0.35 -8.23 -0.16
CA LEU A 124 -0.65 -9.02 -0.90
C LEU A 124 -0.43 -8.98 -2.39
N ASN A 125 -0.15 -7.79 -2.95
CA ASN A 125 -0.05 -7.55 -4.38
C ASN A 125 -1.07 -8.39 -5.18
N PRO A 126 -2.37 -8.06 -5.05
CA PRO A 126 -3.45 -8.97 -5.48
C PRO A 126 -3.55 -9.14 -7.00
N LEU A 127 -3.05 -8.19 -7.79
CA LEU A 127 -2.98 -8.26 -9.25
C LEU A 127 -1.60 -8.68 -9.78
N ASN A 128 -0.70 -9.09 -8.89
CA ASN A 128 0.67 -9.46 -9.24
C ASN A 128 1.39 -8.38 -10.06
N ALA A 129 1.20 -7.11 -9.67
CA ALA A 129 1.86 -5.98 -10.31
C ALA A 129 3.39 -6.14 -10.21
N PRO A 130 4.14 -5.77 -11.26
CA PRO A 130 5.60 -5.89 -11.23
C PRO A 130 6.25 -5.00 -10.17
N TYR A 131 5.65 -3.85 -9.87
CA TYR A 131 6.14 -2.90 -8.87
C TYR A 131 5.22 -2.88 -7.64
N SER A 132 5.82 -2.79 -6.44
CA SER A 132 5.10 -2.59 -5.19
C SER A 132 5.72 -1.47 -4.38
N PHE A 133 4.88 -0.68 -3.69
CA PHE A 133 5.34 0.41 -2.84
C PHE A 133 4.75 0.28 -1.44
N HIS A 134 5.63 0.14 -0.43
CA HIS A 134 5.23 -0.11 0.96
C HIS A 134 5.70 0.99 1.91
N GLY A 135 4.78 1.46 2.74
CA GLY A 135 5.11 2.27 3.91
C GLY A 135 5.22 1.40 5.16
N ILE A 136 6.21 1.68 6.00
CA ILE A 136 6.36 1.08 7.31
C ILE A 136 6.42 2.15 8.40
N PHE A 137 6.11 1.78 9.64
CA PHE A 137 6.18 2.70 10.79
C PHE A 137 7.42 2.46 11.65
N HIS A 138 7.72 1.20 11.96
CA HIS A 138 8.81 0.83 12.86
C HIS A 138 10.09 0.52 12.08
N PRO A 139 11.25 1.07 12.50
CA PRO A 139 12.54 0.70 11.93
C PRO A 139 12.77 -0.82 11.99
N GLY A 140 13.51 -1.36 11.03
CA GLY A 140 13.82 -2.79 10.92
C GLY A 140 12.72 -3.63 10.23
N TYR A 141 11.54 -3.06 9.95
CA TYR A 141 10.55 -3.71 9.10
C TYR A 141 10.81 -3.48 7.60
N ASP A 142 11.58 -2.45 7.24
CA ASP A 142 12.09 -2.15 5.91
C ASP A 142 12.85 -3.33 5.31
N SER A 143 13.92 -3.75 5.97
CA SER A 143 14.72 -4.90 5.54
C SER A 143 13.93 -6.22 5.55
N ARG A 144 13.00 -6.39 6.50
CA ARG A 144 12.12 -7.59 6.54
C ARG A 144 11.16 -7.63 5.35
N HIS A 145 10.58 -6.48 4.97
CA HIS A 145 9.73 -6.38 3.77
C HIS A 145 10.55 -6.65 2.51
N GLN A 146 11.77 -6.11 2.43
CA GLN A 146 12.69 -6.35 1.33
C GLN A 146 13.03 -7.84 1.19
N GLN A 147 13.44 -8.49 2.27
CA GLN A 147 13.77 -9.93 2.27
C GLN A 147 12.54 -10.80 1.92
N ALA A 148 11.38 -10.45 2.49
CA ALA A 148 10.14 -11.18 2.18
C ALA A 148 9.74 -11.02 0.72
N ALA A 149 9.95 -9.86 0.10
CA ALA A 149 9.68 -9.63 -1.32
C ALA A 149 10.55 -10.52 -2.21
N VAL A 150 11.84 -10.66 -1.90
CA VAL A 150 12.74 -11.61 -2.60
C VAL A 150 12.19 -13.03 -2.50
N LEU A 151 11.86 -13.49 -1.28
CA LEU A 151 11.33 -14.85 -1.07
C LEU A 151 9.97 -15.09 -1.75
N MET A 152 9.19 -14.04 -1.98
CA MET A 152 7.89 -14.10 -2.66
C MET A 152 8.00 -13.95 -4.17
N GLY A 153 9.18 -13.69 -4.72
CA GLY A 153 9.39 -13.45 -6.15
C GLY A 153 8.78 -12.12 -6.62
N GLN A 154 8.67 -11.11 -5.74
CA GLN A 154 8.27 -9.76 -6.15
C GLN A 154 9.41 -9.15 -6.98
N LEU A 155 9.09 -8.73 -8.23
CA LEU A 155 10.12 -8.22 -9.14
C LEU A 155 10.75 -6.92 -8.64
N HIS A 156 9.89 -5.95 -8.30
CA HIS A 156 10.35 -4.64 -7.84
C HIS A 156 9.57 -4.22 -6.61
N LEU A 157 10.27 -3.82 -5.56
CA LEU A 157 9.69 -3.28 -4.35
C LEU A 157 10.48 -2.06 -3.91
N ALA A 158 9.78 -1.01 -3.47
CA ALA A 158 10.35 0.07 -2.69
C ALA A 158 9.67 0.10 -1.31
N VAL A 159 10.47 0.15 -0.26
CA VAL A 159 10.00 0.26 1.13
C VAL A 159 10.66 1.44 1.80
N LEU A 160 9.88 2.28 2.44
CA LEU A 160 10.41 3.38 3.24
C LEU A 160 9.66 3.51 4.57
N LYS A 161 10.32 4.13 5.54
CA LYS A 161 9.66 4.60 6.75
C LYS A 161 8.80 5.81 6.39
N GLY A 162 7.49 5.57 6.31
CA GLY A 162 6.52 6.57 5.92
C GLY A 162 5.84 7.25 7.11
N ASP A 163 5.29 8.43 6.86
CA ASP A 163 4.54 9.16 7.86
C ASP A 163 3.27 8.39 8.26
N GLY A 164 3.15 8.15 9.57
CA GLY A 164 2.09 7.31 10.12
C GLY A 164 2.21 5.82 9.74
N GLY A 165 3.19 5.42 8.92
CA GLY A 165 3.37 4.07 8.39
C GLY A 165 2.71 3.84 7.02
N GLU A 166 2.25 4.90 6.37
CA GLU A 166 1.86 4.87 4.96
C GLU A 166 3.07 5.14 4.07
N ALA A 167 2.99 4.75 2.79
CA ALA A 167 4.05 5.00 1.81
C ALA A 167 4.06 6.49 1.40
N GLU A 168 4.38 7.33 2.37
CA GLU A 168 4.43 8.79 2.26
C GLU A 168 5.64 9.30 3.05
N ARG A 169 6.59 9.87 2.34
CA ARG A 169 7.80 10.40 2.92
C ARG A 169 7.53 11.68 3.71
N ASN A 170 8.18 11.82 4.87
CA ASN A 170 8.28 13.13 5.52
C ASN A 170 9.34 13.98 4.78
N PRO A 171 8.97 15.11 4.16
CA PRO A 171 9.90 15.91 3.36
C PRO A 171 10.97 16.64 4.19
N ASP A 172 10.73 16.84 5.50
CA ASP A 172 11.65 17.51 6.41
C ASP A 172 12.75 16.59 6.97
N LEU A 173 12.67 15.30 6.70
CA LEU A 173 13.59 14.31 7.23
C LEU A 173 14.23 13.49 6.11
N PRO A 174 15.51 13.08 6.29
CA PRO A 174 16.11 12.09 5.42
C PRO A 174 15.41 10.73 5.63
N SER A 175 15.45 9.90 4.62
CA SER A 175 14.83 8.57 4.66
C SER A 175 15.66 7.58 3.85
N ASP A 176 15.89 6.41 4.42
CA ASP A 176 16.43 5.30 3.65
C ASP A 176 15.28 4.58 2.94
N VAL A 177 15.49 4.29 1.67
CA VAL A 177 14.55 3.53 0.84
C VAL A 177 15.20 2.20 0.50
N TYR A 178 14.55 1.13 0.87
CA TYR A 178 14.98 -0.24 0.64
C TYR A 178 14.34 -0.76 -0.64
N TYR A 179 15.17 -1.13 -1.60
CA TYR A 179 14.73 -1.63 -2.89
C TYR A 179 14.96 -3.12 -3.06
N THR A 180 14.06 -3.77 -3.78
CA THR A 180 14.28 -5.06 -4.41
C THR A 180 14.10 -4.89 -5.91
N HIS A 181 15.03 -5.36 -6.70
CA HIS A 181 14.99 -5.32 -8.16
C HIS A 181 15.42 -6.69 -8.67
N GLU A 182 14.48 -7.46 -9.22
CA GLU A 182 14.74 -8.80 -9.79
C GLU A 182 15.53 -9.74 -8.85
N GLY A 183 15.22 -9.68 -7.55
CA GLY A 183 15.87 -10.48 -6.52
C GLY A 183 17.11 -9.84 -5.87
N GLU A 184 17.69 -8.83 -6.50
CA GLU A 184 18.78 -8.04 -5.93
C GLU A 184 18.24 -7.01 -4.95
N THR A 185 19.00 -6.73 -3.89
CA THR A 185 18.61 -5.79 -2.84
C THR A 185 19.57 -4.62 -2.74
N SER A 186 19.03 -3.42 -2.54
CA SER A 186 19.81 -2.21 -2.34
C SER A 186 19.14 -1.27 -1.35
N VAL A 187 19.89 -0.30 -0.86
CA VAL A 187 19.38 0.78 0.00
C VAL A 187 19.89 2.09 -0.56
N GLU A 188 18.99 3.05 -0.71
CA GLU A 188 19.31 4.39 -1.18
C GLU A 188 18.97 5.41 -0.09
N HIS A 189 19.87 6.33 0.18
CA HIS A 189 19.64 7.40 1.13
C HIS A 189 19.08 8.64 0.42
N TRP A 190 17.84 8.98 0.77
CA TRP A 190 17.18 10.19 0.29
C TRP A 190 17.36 11.34 1.29
N PRO A 191 18.06 12.40 0.98
CA PRO A 191 18.22 13.56 1.86
C PRO A 191 16.87 14.25 2.10
N ALA A 192 16.74 15.03 3.16
CA ALA A 192 15.57 15.89 3.37
C ALA A 192 15.34 16.80 2.15
N LEU A 193 14.07 17.01 1.77
CA LEU A 193 13.71 17.91 0.67
C LEU A 193 13.78 19.38 1.09
N PHE A 194 13.51 19.66 2.36
CA PHE A 194 13.56 21.00 2.92
C PHE A 194 14.72 21.10 3.92
N THR A 195 15.53 22.14 3.80
CA THR A 195 16.65 22.42 4.70
C THR A 195 16.23 23.11 6.00
N GLN A 196 15.05 23.71 6.03
CA GLN A 196 14.45 24.35 7.20
C GLN A 196 13.11 23.66 7.50
N ARG A 197 12.89 23.34 8.78
CA ARG A 197 11.58 22.83 9.21
C ARG A 197 10.53 23.92 9.00
N HIS A 198 9.59 23.67 8.12
CA HIS A 198 8.36 24.46 8.05
C HIS A 198 7.46 23.98 9.20
N LEU A 199 7.38 24.78 10.27
CA LEU A 199 6.48 24.58 11.41
C LEU A 199 5.03 24.81 11.01
#